data_cc33aa650c3a2945bb04e0c6432cf719
#
_entry.id   cc33aa650c3a2945bb04e0c6432cf719
#
_cell.length_a   1.000
_cell.length_b   1.000
_cell.length_c   1.000
_cell.angle_alpha   90.00
_cell.angle_beta   90.00
_cell.angle_gamma   90.00
#
_symmetry.space_group_name_H-M   'P 1'
#
loop_
_entity.id
_entity.type
_entity.pdbx_description
1 polymer ?
#
loop_
_entity_poly.entity_id
_entity_poly.type
_entity_poly.pdbx_seq_one_letter_code
_entity_poly.pdbx_strand_id
1 'polypeptide(L)'
;PGNKIISAKAPANEMSVLSPTLNLADDLVTPAGDKMMYMSGTSMSAPVVAGAAALLLQVNPNLTPNMVKMILQYTARPISGADMYEQGAGELNLEGAVRVARSLRTDVDFQTLTKGTSMVPTGWVAPTPTTTIGGNTFTWSQLTFGNASFLTGQNLISQFQLVYKREFIPNSGLTVSGSTVSLNTSTYYSTGL
;
A
#
# COMPACT_ATOMS: atom_id res chain seq x y z
N PRO A 1 -4.56 -9.28 -1.20
CA PRO A 1 -4.76 -10.41 -2.12
C PRO A 1 -6.11 -10.30 -2.81
N GLY A 2 -6.09 -10.49 -4.14
CA GLY A 2 -7.30 -10.42 -4.97
C GLY A 2 -8.03 -11.75 -5.01
N ASN A 3 -8.71 -12.11 -3.94
CA ASN A 3 -9.48 -13.33 -3.88
C ASN A 3 -10.98 -13.02 -3.91
N LYS A 4 -11.69 -13.57 -4.90
CA LYS A 4 -13.15 -13.42 -5.08
C LYS A 4 -13.61 -11.94 -5.05
N ILE A 5 -12.91 -11.09 -5.78
CA ILE A 5 -13.32 -9.69 -5.96
C ILE A 5 -14.55 -9.67 -6.86
N ILE A 6 -15.60 -9.03 -6.37
CA ILE A 6 -16.89 -8.90 -7.06
C ILE A 6 -16.90 -7.59 -7.85
N SER A 7 -17.30 -7.67 -9.12
CA SER A 7 -17.46 -6.49 -9.98
C SER A 7 -18.50 -6.76 -11.08
N ALA A 8 -18.83 -5.73 -11.85
CA ALA A 8 -19.71 -5.82 -12.99
C ALA A 8 -19.17 -6.81 -14.04
N LYS A 9 -20.07 -7.60 -14.59
CA LYS A 9 -19.77 -8.55 -15.66
C LYS A 9 -20.02 -7.87 -17.00
N ALA A 10 -19.00 -7.80 -17.84
CA ALA A 10 -19.17 -7.32 -19.21
C ALA A 10 -20.16 -8.21 -19.99
N PRO A 11 -21.00 -7.63 -20.86
CA PRO A 11 -21.82 -8.41 -21.79
C PRO A 11 -20.96 -9.36 -22.63
N ALA A 12 -21.47 -10.56 -22.89
CA ALA A 12 -20.77 -11.60 -23.66
C ALA A 12 -19.36 -11.97 -23.13
N ASN A 13 -19.16 -11.90 -21.81
CA ASN A 13 -17.90 -12.26 -21.17
C ASN A 13 -17.64 -13.76 -21.30
N GLU A 14 -16.61 -14.13 -22.09
CA GLU A 14 -16.26 -15.54 -22.31
C GLU A 14 -15.90 -16.30 -21.04
N MET A 15 -15.20 -15.65 -20.09
CA MET A 15 -14.84 -16.29 -18.82
C MET A 15 -16.08 -16.74 -18.03
N SER A 16 -17.16 -15.98 -18.10
CA SER A 16 -18.42 -16.34 -17.44
C SER A 16 -19.18 -17.46 -18.14
N VAL A 17 -18.90 -17.67 -19.42
CA VAL A 17 -19.44 -18.81 -20.21
C VAL A 17 -18.62 -20.07 -19.93
N LEU A 18 -17.30 -19.95 -19.99
CA LEU A 18 -16.39 -21.08 -19.76
C LEU A 18 -16.39 -21.56 -18.30
N SER A 19 -16.64 -20.65 -17.36
CA SER A 19 -16.67 -20.92 -15.93
C SER A 19 -17.92 -20.32 -15.28
N PRO A 20 -19.09 -20.95 -15.43
CA PRO A 20 -20.36 -20.43 -14.89
C PRO A 20 -20.36 -20.20 -13.38
N THR A 21 -19.50 -20.92 -12.65
CA THR A 21 -19.33 -20.77 -11.20
C THR A 21 -18.78 -19.40 -10.78
N LEU A 22 -18.26 -18.61 -11.71
CA LEU A 22 -17.84 -17.23 -11.45
C LEU A 22 -19.01 -16.24 -11.41
N ASN A 23 -20.18 -16.61 -11.93
CA ASN A 23 -21.35 -15.74 -11.93
C ASN A 23 -21.97 -15.71 -10.53
N LEU A 24 -22.38 -14.52 -10.12
CA LEU A 24 -23.25 -14.32 -8.98
C LEU A 24 -24.72 -14.57 -9.37
N ALA A 25 -25.58 -14.66 -8.37
CA ALA A 25 -27.01 -14.80 -8.60
C ALA A 25 -27.56 -13.70 -9.50
N ASP A 26 -28.52 -14.04 -10.35
CA ASP A 26 -29.04 -13.14 -11.39
C ASP A 26 -29.76 -11.88 -10.85
N ASP A 27 -30.17 -11.91 -9.59
CA ASP A 27 -30.77 -10.80 -8.86
C ASP A 27 -29.72 -9.82 -8.28
N LEU A 28 -28.46 -10.21 -8.25
CA LEU A 28 -27.35 -9.33 -7.86
C LEU A 28 -26.86 -8.56 -9.07
N VAL A 29 -27.32 -7.33 -9.17
CA VAL A 29 -26.98 -6.41 -10.27
C VAL A 29 -26.36 -5.11 -9.72
N THR A 30 -25.61 -4.42 -10.57
CA THR A 30 -25.14 -3.06 -10.26
C THR A 30 -26.34 -2.08 -10.25
N PRO A 31 -26.17 -0.86 -9.71
CA PRO A 31 -27.21 0.19 -9.85
C PRO A 31 -27.59 0.49 -11.32
N ALA A 32 -26.70 0.20 -12.27
CA ALA A 32 -26.97 0.34 -13.70
C ALA A 32 -27.67 -0.90 -14.31
N GLY A 33 -27.93 -1.95 -13.53
CA GLY A 33 -28.59 -3.18 -13.99
C GLY A 33 -27.64 -4.23 -14.58
N ASP A 34 -26.33 -4.02 -14.52
CA ASP A 34 -25.37 -5.00 -15.04
C ASP A 34 -25.26 -6.19 -14.07
N LYS A 35 -25.20 -7.38 -14.62
CA LYS A 35 -24.93 -8.60 -13.86
C LYS A 35 -23.53 -8.54 -13.24
N MET A 36 -23.32 -9.30 -12.17
CA MET A 36 -22.07 -9.31 -11.42
C MET A 36 -21.40 -10.68 -11.51
N MET A 37 -20.08 -10.67 -11.40
CA MET A 37 -19.27 -11.88 -11.29
C MET A 37 -18.12 -11.66 -10.32
N TYR A 38 -17.50 -12.73 -9.87
CA TYR A 38 -16.27 -12.63 -9.09
C TYR A 38 -15.09 -13.26 -9.83
N MET A 39 -13.93 -12.69 -9.60
CA MET A 39 -12.67 -13.21 -10.11
C MET A 39 -11.59 -13.13 -9.03
N SER A 40 -10.58 -13.96 -9.15
CA SER A 40 -9.39 -13.93 -8.29
C SER A 40 -8.16 -13.65 -9.13
N GLY A 41 -7.24 -12.90 -8.57
CA GLY A 41 -5.97 -12.56 -9.20
C GLY A 41 -5.46 -11.18 -8.81
N THR A 42 -4.19 -10.95 -9.03
CA THR A 42 -3.56 -9.64 -8.82
C THR A 42 -4.16 -8.55 -9.71
N SER A 43 -4.62 -8.92 -10.91
CA SER A 43 -5.34 -8.01 -11.82
C SER A 43 -6.65 -7.47 -11.22
N MET A 44 -7.28 -8.22 -10.31
CA MET A 44 -8.50 -7.80 -9.61
C MET A 44 -8.17 -6.96 -8.37
N SER A 45 -6.98 -7.12 -7.80
CA SER A 45 -6.49 -6.27 -6.72
C SER A 45 -6.08 -4.88 -7.21
N ALA A 46 -5.51 -4.79 -8.41
CA ALA A 46 -4.94 -3.55 -8.94
C ALA A 46 -5.92 -2.36 -8.96
N PRO A 47 -7.17 -2.49 -9.47
CA PRO A 47 -8.13 -1.39 -9.45
C PRO A 47 -8.57 -1.00 -8.03
N VAL A 48 -8.58 -1.92 -7.08
CA VAL A 48 -8.87 -1.61 -5.67
C VAL A 48 -7.76 -0.73 -5.09
N VAL A 49 -6.50 -1.07 -5.37
CA VAL A 49 -5.35 -0.25 -4.97
C VAL A 49 -5.34 1.09 -5.68
N ALA A 50 -5.71 1.14 -6.96
CA ALA A 50 -5.85 2.41 -7.70
C ALA A 50 -6.92 3.31 -7.08
N GLY A 51 -8.07 2.76 -6.68
CA GLY A 51 -9.11 3.50 -5.94
C GLY A 51 -8.60 4.01 -4.60
N ALA A 52 -7.83 3.20 -3.87
CA ALA A 52 -7.20 3.63 -2.62
C ALA A 52 -6.23 4.79 -2.84
N ALA A 53 -5.40 4.74 -3.89
CA ALA A 53 -4.50 5.82 -4.26
C ALA A 53 -5.26 7.12 -4.57
N ALA A 54 -6.37 7.04 -5.31
CA ALA A 54 -7.23 8.19 -5.59
C ALA A 54 -7.78 8.84 -4.31
N LEU A 55 -8.23 8.03 -3.34
CA LEU A 55 -8.69 8.52 -2.05
C LEU A 55 -7.56 9.19 -1.24
N LEU A 56 -6.33 8.64 -1.26
CA LEU A 56 -5.19 9.27 -0.60
C LEU A 56 -4.87 10.63 -1.22
N LEU A 57 -4.90 10.74 -2.55
CA LEU A 57 -4.68 12.01 -3.26
C LEU A 57 -5.82 13.02 -3.03
N GLN A 58 -7.05 12.55 -2.82
CA GLN A 58 -8.15 13.41 -2.40
C GLN A 58 -7.92 14.01 -1.00
N VAL A 59 -7.35 13.20 -0.09
CA VAL A 59 -7.05 13.62 1.28
C VAL A 59 -5.85 14.55 1.35
N ASN A 60 -4.81 14.28 0.58
CA ASN A 60 -3.60 15.10 0.48
C ASN A 60 -3.09 15.11 -0.97
N PRO A 61 -3.47 16.13 -1.75
CA PRO A 61 -3.11 16.23 -3.17
C PRO A 61 -1.60 16.35 -3.44
N ASN A 62 -0.82 16.72 -2.43
CA ASN A 62 0.62 16.90 -2.57
C ASN A 62 1.41 15.58 -2.43
N LEU A 63 0.73 14.46 -2.11
CA LEU A 63 1.40 13.17 -2.04
C LEU A 63 2.00 12.79 -3.40
N THR A 64 3.24 12.36 -3.37
CA THR A 64 3.87 11.83 -4.58
C THR A 64 3.53 10.33 -4.73
N PRO A 65 3.70 9.74 -5.93
CA PRO A 65 3.48 8.33 -6.15
C PRO A 65 4.24 7.42 -5.17
N ASN A 66 5.48 7.78 -4.83
CA ASN A 66 6.27 7.02 -3.87
C ASN A 66 5.69 7.09 -2.45
N MET A 67 5.21 8.26 -2.02
CA MET A 67 4.53 8.40 -0.72
C MET A 67 3.27 7.54 -0.66
N VAL A 68 2.44 7.59 -1.69
CA VAL A 68 1.23 6.76 -1.79
C VAL A 68 1.60 5.28 -1.63
N LYS A 69 2.59 4.81 -2.39
CA LYS A 69 3.08 3.43 -2.32
C LYS A 69 3.56 3.07 -0.90
N MET A 70 4.36 3.93 -0.29
CA MET A 70 4.92 3.69 1.05
C MET A 70 3.84 3.70 2.13
N ILE A 71 2.87 4.62 2.05
CA ILE A 71 1.75 4.69 2.99
C ILE A 71 0.93 3.40 2.93
N LEU A 72 0.58 2.94 1.72
CA LEU A 72 -0.20 1.71 1.53
C LEU A 72 0.53 0.48 2.08
N GLN A 73 1.84 0.38 1.86
CA GLN A 73 2.65 -0.72 2.37
C GLN A 73 2.81 -0.66 3.90
N TYR A 74 3.14 0.51 4.45
CA TYR A 74 3.36 0.71 5.88
C TYR A 74 2.11 0.37 6.71
N THR A 75 0.95 0.74 6.21
CA THR A 75 -0.32 0.55 6.91
C THR A 75 -1.01 -0.77 6.61
N ALA A 76 -0.47 -1.58 5.71
CA ALA A 76 -1.05 -2.87 5.33
C ALA A 76 -1.26 -3.79 6.54
N ARG A 77 -2.27 -4.64 6.45
CA ARG A 77 -2.55 -5.69 7.44
C ARG A 77 -1.77 -6.94 7.10
N PRO A 78 -0.84 -7.41 7.96
CA PRO A 78 -0.18 -8.69 7.74
C PRO A 78 -1.17 -9.86 7.74
N ILE A 79 -0.96 -10.81 6.83
CA ILE A 79 -1.74 -12.04 6.74
C ILE A 79 -1.02 -13.11 7.56
N SER A 80 -1.71 -13.66 8.57
CA SER A 80 -1.14 -14.70 9.41
C SER A 80 -0.85 -15.96 8.60
N GLY A 81 0.35 -16.51 8.76
CA GLY A 81 0.79 -17.73 8.10
C GLY A 81 1.30 -17.53 6.67
N ALA A 82 1.20 -16.34 6.09
CA ALA A 82 1.80 -16.02 4.80
C ALA A 82 3.18 -15.40 4.98
N ASP A 83 4.15 -15.80 4.15
CA ASP A 83 5.46 -15.19 4.14
C ASP A 83 5.50 -13.90 3.31
N MET A 84 6.63 -13.21 3.33
CA MET A 84 6.82 -11.94 2.64
C MET A 84 6.70 -12.06 1.10
N TYR A 85 7.06 -13.20 0.54
CA TYR A 85 6.97 -13.44 -0.91
C TYR A 85 5.54 -13.72 -1.36
N GLU A 86 4.72 -14.25 -0.46
CA GLU A 86 3.30 -14.53 -0.72
C GLU A 86 2.43 -13.28 -0.58
N GLN A 87 2.67 -12.47 0.47
CA GLN A 87 1.79 -11.37 0.82
C GLN A 87 2.34 -9.97 0.52
N GLY A 88 3.65 -9.82 0.27
CA GLY A 88 4.31 -8.52 0.23
C GLY A 88 4.20 -7.81 1.58
N ALA A 89 3.65 -6.61 1.61
CA ALA A 89 3.40 -5.88 2.85
C ALA A 89 2.11 -6.33 3.57
N GLY A 90 1.23 -7.05 2.90
CA GLY A 90 -0.04 -7.50 3.46
C GLY A 90 -1.28 -7.02 2.70
N GLU A 91 -2.43 -7.14 3.33
CA GLU A 91 -3.71 -6.67 2.80
C GLU A 91 -3.83 -5.15 2.89
N LEU A 92 -4.51 -4.56 1.91
CA LEU A 92 -4.82 -3.13 1.88
C LEU A 92 -5.63 -2.72 3.12
N ASN A 93 -5.12 -1.73 3.85
CA ASN A 93 -5.77 -1.10 4.99
C ASN A 93 -6.00 0.39 4.69
N LEU A 94 -7.13 0.68 4.08
CA LEU A 94 -7.46 2.04 3.66
C LEU A 94 -7.65 3.00 4.84
N GLU A 95 -8.21 2.53 5.96
CA GLU A 95 -8.40 3.35 7.15
C GLU A 95 -7.05 3.86 7.69
N GLY A 96 -6.09 2.95 7.89
CA GLY A 96 -4.75 3.31 8.32
C GLY A 96 -4.04 4.23 7.32
N ALA A 97 -4.17 3.94 6.03
CA ALA A 97 -3.56 4.73 4.97
C ALA A 97 -4.08 6.17 4.95
N VAL A 98 -5.39 6.37 5.05
CA VAL A 98 -6.01 7.70 5.14
C VAL A 98 -5.57 8.44 6.39
N ARG A 99 -5.46 7.76 7.53
CA ARG A 99 -5.00 8.35 8.78
C ARG A 99 -3.56 8.85 8.69
N VAL A 100 -2.66 8.09 8.08
CA VAL A 100 -1.28 8.54 7.82
C VAL A 100 -1.26 9.70 6.84
N ALA A 101 -1.98 9.61 5.71
CA ALA A 101 -2.03 10.68 4.72
C ALA A 101 -2.50 12.02 5.29
N ARG A 102 -3.50 11.99 6.18
CA ARG A 102 -4.01 13.19 6.90
C ARG A 102 -3.01 13.76 7.90
N SER A 103 -2.10 12.97 8.42
CA SER A 103 -1.11 13.41 9.40
C SER A 103 0.08 14.13 8.78
N LEU A 104 0.21 14.08 7.46
CA LEU A 104 1.28 14.76 6.72
C LEU A 104 0.89 16.21 6.39
N ARG A 105 1.89 17.04 6.13
CA ARG A 105 1.69 18.42 5.70
C ARG A 105 1.00 18.50 4.35
N THR A 106 0.10 19.47 4.22
CA THR A 106 -0.61 19.78 2.96
C THR A 106 -0.21 21.14 2.39
N ASP A 107 0.65 21.87 3.11
CA ASP A 107 1.13 23.21 2.78
C ASP A 107 2.48 23.21 2.06
N VAL A 108 3.00 22.05 1.69
CA VAL A 108 4.29 21.87 1.03
C VAL A 108 4.16 21.03 -0.23
N ASP A 109 4.97 21.33 -1.22
CA ASP A 109 5.15 20.46 -2.38
C ASP A 109 6.25 19.44 -2.08
N PHE A 110 5.86 18.20 -1.88
CA PHE A 110 6.78 17.11 -1.57
C PHE A 110 7.76 16.79 -2.71
N GLN A 111 7.46 17.19 -3.94
CA GLN A 111 8.36 16.95 -5.08
C GLN A 111 9.59 17.86 -5.04
N THR A 112 9.44 19.05 -4.46
CA THR A 112 10.49 20.07 -4.42
C THR A 112 11.15 20.22 -3.06
N LEU A 113 10.71 19.45 -2.06
CA LEU A 113 11.25 19.51 -0.70
C LEU A 113 12.76 19.26 -0.66
N THR A 114 13.46 20.16 0.03
CA THR A 114 14.88 19.99 0.31
C THR A 114 15.08 18.88 1.33
N LYS A 115 16.14 18.07 1.16
CA LYS A 115 16.50 17.02 2.10
C LYS A 115 16.64 17.59 3.52
N GLY A 116 16.00 16.94 4.49
CA GLY A 116 15.98 17.40 5.90
C GLY A 116 14.77 18.25 6.27
N THR A 117 13.98 18.74 5.32
CA THR A 117 12.74 19.45 5.62
C THR A 117 11.69 18.47 6.17
N SER A 118 11.01 18.88 7.25
CA SER A 118 9.97 18.04 7.86
C SER A 118 8.77 17.86 6.92
N MET A 119 8.33 16.63 6.78
CA MET A 119 7.11 16.25 6.04
C MET A 119 5.86 16.27 6.93
N VAL A 120 6.06 16.45 8.24
CA VAL A 120 5.00 16.48 9.24
C VAL A 120 4.93 17.85 9.90
N PRO A 121 3.75 18.29 10.37
CA PRO A 121 3.60 19.56 11.07
C PRO A 121 4.35 19.59 12.41
N THR A 122 4.61 20.79 12.91
CA THR A 122 5.19 20.96 14.23
C THR A 122 4.29 20.37 15.30
N GLY A 123 4.87 19.64 16.26
CA GLY A 123 4.11 18.95 17.30
C GLY A 123 3.38 17.69 16.82
N TRP A 124 3.71 17.19 15.62
CA TRP A 124 3.10 15.97 15.10
C TRP A 124 3.30 14.77 16.03
N VAL A 125 2.23 14.02 16.21
CA VAL A 125 2.23 12.75 16.90
C VAL A 125 1.92 11.65 15.88
N ALA A 126 2.75 10.61 15.86
CA ALA A 126 2.56 9.48 14.97
C ALA A 126 1.21 8.80 15.24
N PRO A 127 0.42 8.51 14.20
CA PRO A 127 -0.78 7.70 14.36
C PRO A 127 -0.42 6.34 14.98
N THR A 128 -1.21 5.88 15.93
CA THR A 128 -1.04 4.54 16.49
C THR A 128 -1.12 3.51 15.36
N PRO A 129 -0.13 2.60 15.22
CA PRO A 129 -0.04 1.71 14.07
C PRO A 129 -0.98 0.50 14.21
N THR A 130 -2.24 0.76 14.53
CA THR A 130 -3.30 -0.23 14.65
C THR A 130 -4.57 0.27 13.99
N THR A 131 -5.38 -0.65 13.48
CA THR A 131 -6.71 -0.37 12.93
C THR A 131 -7.71 -1.34 13.52
N THR A 132 -8.91 -0.86 13.81
CA THR A 132 -10.04 -1.66 14.27
C THR A 132 -11.16 -1.61 13.24
N ILE A 133 -11.53 -2.76 12.68
CA ILE A 133 -12.63 -2.89 11.73
C ILE A 133 -13.55 -4.02 12.19
N GLY A 134 -14.85 -3.74 12.33
CA GLY A 134 -15.83 -4.72 12.76
C GLY A 134 -15.51 -5.36 14.13
N GLY A 135 -14.93 -4.60 15.05
CA GLY A 135 -14.51 -5.09 16.36
C GLY A 135 -13.17 -5.84 16.39
N ASN A 136 -12.56 -6.10 15.24
CA ASN A 136 -11.25 -6.76 15.16
C ASN A 136 -10.14 -5.73 15.04
N THR A 137 -9.19 -5.75 15.97
CA THR A 137 -8.01 -4.87 15.95
C THR A 137 -6.80 -5.65 15.42
N PHE A 138 -6.05 -5.02 14.53
CA PHE A 138 -4.79 -5.54 14.02
C PHE A 138 -3.72 -4.45 13.99
N THR A 139 -2.47 -4.88 14.10
CA THR A 139 -1.30 -4.02 13.97
C THR A 139 -0.92 -3.90 12.49
N TRP A 140 -0.48 -2.71 12.09
CA TRP A 140 0.02 -2.47 10.75
C TRP A 140 1.34 -3.20 10.51
N SER A 141 1.61 -3.48 9.26
CA SER A 141 2.84 -4.13 8.80
C SER A 141 4.09 -3.33 9.17
N GLN A 142 4.03 -2.00 9.12
CA GLN A 142 5.15 -1.08 9.33
C GLN A 142 6.36 -1.41 8.45
N LEU A 143 6.09 -1.96 7.28
CA LEU A 143 7.04 -2.46 6.30
C LEU A 143 6.91 -1.66 5.01
N THR A 144 8.02 -1.27 4.40
CA THR A 144 8.04 -0.77 3.04
C THR A 144 9.08 -1.50 2.21
N PHE A 145 8.73 -1.75 0.96
CA PHE A 145 9.64 -2.32 -0.02
C PHE A 145 10.21 -1.22 -0.89
N GLY A 146 11.53 -1.19 -0.99
CA GLY A 146 12.26 -0.40 -1.96
C GLY A 146 13.01 -1.34 -2.89
N ASN A 147 12.53 -1.48 -4.13
CA ASN A 147 13.09 -2.42 -5.09
C ASN A 147 13.08 -3.86 -4.54
N ALA A 148 14.23 -4.54 -4.43
CA ALA A 148 14.35 -5.90 -3.88
C ALA A 148 14.63 -5.96 -2.36
N SER A 149 14.49 -4.84 -1.66
CA SER A 149 14.79 -4.74 -0.23
C SER A 149 13.62 -4.14 0.54
N PHE A 150 13.69 -4.21 1.86
CA PHE A 150 12.65 -3.66 2.74
C PHE A 150 13.24 -2.91 3.92
N LEU A 151 12.48 -1.99 4.47
CA LEU A 151 12.79 -1.23 5.67
C LEU A 151 11.67 -1.38 6.68
N THR A 152 12.02 -1.52 7.96
CA THR A 152 11.06 -1.64 9.07
C THR A 152 11.50 -0.81 10.28
N GLY A 153 10.56 -0.57 11.21
CA GLY A 153 10.84 0.02 12.51
C GLY A 153 11.49 1.40 12.45
N GLN A 154 12.41 1.67 13.35
CA GLN A 154 13.07 2.98 13.48
C GLN A 154 13.89 3.37 12.25
N ASN A 155 14.45 2.40 11.55
CA ASN A 155 15.19 2.69 10.31
C ASN A 155 14.26 3.20 9.20
N LEU A 156 13.03 2.70 9.11
CA LEU A 156 12.04 3.25 8.21
C LEU A 156 11.74 4.72 8.56
N ILE A 157 11.56 5.02 9.84
CA ILE A 157 11.28 6.38 10.31
C ILE A 157 12.46 7.32 10.02
N SER A 158 13.69 6.91 10.37
CA SER A 158 14.89 7.72 10.20
C SER A 158 15.28 7.91 8.74
N GLN A 159 14.94 6.98 7.87
CA GLN A 159 15.30 6.99 6.45
C GLN A 159 14.12 7.30 5.52
N PHE A 160 12.95 7.58 6.08
CA PHE A 160 11.73 7.80 5.30
C PHE A 160 11.93 8.84 4.19
N GLN A 161 12.59 9.94 4.49
CA GLN A 161 12.89 10.98 3.51
C GLN A 161 13.91 10.55 2.47
N LEU A 162 14.86 9.68 2.85
CA LEU A 162 15.87 9.15 1.93
C LEU A 162 15.26 8.13 0.97
N VAL A 163 14.42 7.25 1.48
CA VAL A 163 13.67 6.28 0.64
C VAL A 163 12.71 7.02 -0.29
N TYR A 164 12.17 8.12 0.18
CA TYR A 164 11.27 8.95 -0.58
C TYR A 164 11.97 9.72 -1.71
N LYS A 165 13.20 10.17 -1.50
CA LYS A 165 13.99 10.76 -2.58
C LYS A 165 14.54 9.67 -3.49
N ARG A 166 14.37 9.87 -4.78
CA ARG A 166 14.73 8.92 -5.86
C ARG A 166 16.17 8.41 -5.85
N GLU A 167 17.03 8.97 -5.04
CA GLU A 167 18.47 8.71 -5.02
C GLU A 167 18.87 7.49 -4.17
N PHE A 168 17.91 6.92 -3.44
CA PHE A 168 18.23 5.83 -2.54
C PHE A 168 17.16 4.73 -2.55
N ILE A 169 17.46 3.65 -3.24
CA ILE A 169 16.63 2.45 -3.25
C ILE A 169 17.51 1.26 -2.97
N PRO A 170 17.42 0.64 -1.79
CA PRO A 170 18.10 -0.60 -1.52
C PRO A 170 17.54 -1.71 -2.39
N ASN A 171 18.40 -2.46 -3.08
CA ASN A 171 17.98 -3.56 -3.94
C ASN A 171 18.18 -4.94 -3.33
N SER A 172 19.08 -5.07 -2.38
CA SER A 172 19.34 -6.29 -1.64
C SER A 172 20.28 -6.00 -0.47
N GLY A 173 20.50 -6.98 0.40
CA GLY A 173 21.54 -6.86 1.42
C GLY A 173 21.16 -6.08 2.66
N LEU A 174 19.89 -6.04 3.00
CA LEU A 174 19.47 -5.64 4.35
C LEU A 174 19.88 -6.70 5.35
N THR A 175 20.70 -6.32 6.31
CA THR A 175 20.99 -7.14 7.48
C THR A 175 20.19 -6.61 8.66
N VAL A 176 19.33 -7.44 9.21
CA VAL A 176 18.54 -7.10 10.40
C VAL A 176 19.21 -7.74 11.60
N SER A 177 19.64 -6.92 12.55
CA SER A 177 20.20 -7.38 13.83
C SER A 177 19.45 -6.68 14.97
N GLY A 178 18.52 -7.39 15.59
CA GLY A 178 17.62 -6.82 16.59
C GLY A 178 16.76 -5.68 16.00
N SER A 179 16.81 -4.51 16.61
CA SER A 179 16.12 -3.30 16.12
C SER A 179 16.93 -2.49 15.10
N THR A 180 18.14 -2.94 14.77
CA THR A 180 19.03 -2.24 13.85
C THR A 180 18.98 -2.91 12.48
N VAL A 181 18.64 -2.14 11.46
CA VAL A 181 18.73 -2.55 10.07
C VAL A 181 19.97 -1.90 9.48
N SER A 182 20.93 -2.71 9.12
CA SER A 182 22.16 -2.29 8.43
C SER A 182 22.01 -2.58 6.95
N LEU A 183 22.39 -1.60 6.16
CA LEU A 183 22.33 -1.69 4.72
C LEU A 183 23.71 -2.08 4.20
N ASN A 184 23.77 -3.15 3.42
CA ASN A 184 24.99 -3.48 2.69
C ASN A 184 25.14 -2.53 1.50
N THR A 185 25.97 -1.53 1.66
CA THR A 185 26.16 -0.46 0.66
C THR A 185 26.67 -0.96 -0.69
N SER A 186 27.28 -2.13 -0.76
CA SER A 186 27.73 -2.72 -2.03
C SER A 186 26.60 -3.21 -2.93
N THR A 187 25.39 -3.35 -2.37
CA THR A 187 24.21 -3.82 -3.10
C THR A 187 23.20 -2.71 -3.42
N TYR A 188 23.58 -1.45 -3.17
CA TYR A 188 22.75 -0.31 -3.48
C TYR A 188 22.96 0.19 -4.88
N TYR A 189 21.89 0.53 -5.52
CA TYR A 189 21.87 1.38 -6.69
C TYR A 189 20.59 2.20 -6.73
N SER A 190 20.74 3.36 -7.23
CA SER A 190 19.64 4.24 -7.55
C SER A 190 19.13 3.87 -8.94
N THR A 191 18.20 2.97 -9.01
CA THR A 191 17.35 2.85 -10.19
C THR A 191 16.18 3.78 -9.97
N GLY A 192 16.06 4.80 -10.76
CA GLY A 192 14.90 5.67 -10.68
C GLY A 192 13.61 4.83 -10.67
N LEU A 193 12.75 5.04 -9.68
CA LEU A 193 11.37 4.65 -9.73
C LEU A 193 10.61 5.61 -10.62
#